data_63bf9fa2939fa047b8f84e755e63d38d
#
_entry.id   63bf9fa2939fa047b8f84e755e63d38d
#
_cell.length_a   1.000
_cell.length_b   1.000
_cell.length_c   1.000
_cell.angle_alpha   90.00
_cell.angle_beta   90.00
_cell.angle_gamma   90.00
#
_symmetry.space_group_name_H-M   'P 1'
#
loop_
_entity.id
_entity.type
_entity.pdbx_description
1 polymer ?
#
loop_
_entity_poly.entity_id
_entity_poly.type
_entity_poly.pdbx_seq_one_letter_code
_entity_poly.pdbx_strand_id
1 'polypeptide(L)'
;DPALSRLRALCDCIPEQDRDLVAERDALLRHLAGIFAEPAAHEAKILRCEQALVDPHMHSVAELAGALGMGMRTMERFCGRVFGFSPQLLLCRQRFIRSLAKFMLDPSLKWIDTLDTHYHDQAHFVRDFKRFMTMSPSEYARLPHPILAAAAHARMAVAGEAMQVLHSPAAQVKANGPKA
;
A
#
# COMPACT_ATOMS: atom_id res chain seq x y z
N ASP A 1 7.30 -10.36 -22.11
CA ASP A 1 7.87 -9.17 -21.45
C ASP A 1 9.33 -9.45 -21.10
N PRO A 2 10.31 -8.64 -21.55
CA PRO A 2 11.74 -8.85 -21.27
C PRO A 2 12.08 -8.92 -19.78
N ALA A 3 11.38 -8.18 -18.93
CA ALA A 3 11.59 -8.18 -17.47
C ALA A 3 11.17 -9.52 -16.85
N LEU A 4 10.05 -10.09 -17.29
CA LEU A 4 9.60 -11.41 -16.84
C LEU A 4 10.53 -12.54 -17.30
N SER A 5 11.08 -12.43 -18.53
CA SER A 5 12.06 -13.40 -19.01
C SER A 5 13.36 -13.37 -18.20
N ARG A 6 13.82 -12.20 -17.78
CA ARG A 6 14.99 -12.04 -16.90
C ARG A 6 14.75 -12.58 -15.50
N LEU A 7 13.57 -12.34 -14.92
CA LEU A 7 13.18 -12.91 -13.63
C LEU A 7 13.12 -14.44 -13.69
N ARG A 8 12.57 -15.01 -14.77
CA ARG A 8 12.51 -16.44 -14.96
C ARG A 8 13.91 -17.04 -15.08
N ALA A 9 14.79 -16.44 -15.85
CA ALA A 9 16.19 -16.88 -15.97
C ALA A 9 16.93 -16.84 -14.62
N LEU A 10 16.61 -15.86 -13.74
CA LEU A 10 17.15 -15.81 -12.37
C LEU A 10 16.65 -16.99 -11.54
N CYS A 11 15.36 -17.31 -11.58
CA CYS A 11 14.81 -18.46 -10.87
C CYS A 11 15.39 -19.80 -11.36
N ASP A 12 15.64 -19.94 -12.66
CA ASP A 12 16.22 -21.15 -13.25
C ASP A 12 17.69 -21.34 -12.86
N CYS A 13 18.39 -20.31 -12.42
CA CYS A 13 19.78 -20.36 -11.98
C CYS A 13 19.96 -20.68 -10.47
N ILE A 14 18.88 -20.81 -9.70
CA ILE A 14 18.93 -21.08 -8.26
C ILE A 14 18.92 -22.60 -8.04
N PRO A 15 20.03 -23.22 -7.52
CA PRO A 15 20.08 -24.65 -7.24
C PRO A 15 19.07 -25.04 -6.15
N GLU A 16 18.38 -26.18 -6.33
CA GLU A 16 17.42 -26.67 -5.32
C GLU A 16 18.07 -27.24 -4.06
N GLN A 17 19.35 -27.57 -4.10
CA GLN A 17 20.09 -28.21 -3.00
C GLN A 17 21.08 -27.21 -2.40
N ASP A 18 21.11 -27.13 -1.08
CA ASP A 18 22.04 -26.31 -0.29
C ASP A 18 21.83 -24.79 -0.43
N ARG A 19 20.60 -24.32 -0.21
CA ARG A 19 20.22 -22.93 -0.38
C ARG A 19 20.80 -21.99 0.68
N ASP A 20 21.73 -21.13 0.30
CA ASP A 20 22.05 -19.93 1.06
C ASP A 20 21.00 -18.83 0.78
N LEU A 21 19.96 -18.79 1.63
CA LEU A 21 18.86 -17.82 1.50
C LEU A 21 19.33 -16.36 1.55
N VAL A 22 20.46 -16.08 2.17
CA VAL A 22 21.05 -14.73 2.24
C VAL A 22 21.66 -14.36 0.90
N ALA A 23 22.46 -15.26 0.31
CA ALA A 23 23.05 -15.05 -1.00
C ALA A 23 21.99 -14.95 -2.09
N GLU A 24 20.94 -15.79 -2.04
CA GLU A 24 19.79 -15.72 -2.97
C GLU A 24 19.04 -14.39 -2.86
N ARG A 25 18.73 -13.95 -1.63
CA ARG A 25 18.12 -12.65 -1.38
C ARG A 25 18.96 -11.51 -1.98
N ASP A 26 20.25 -11.51 -1.74
CA ASP A 26 21.14 -10.45 -2.20
C ASP A 26 21.31 -10.46 -3.73
N ALA A 27 21.30 -11.64 -4.34
CA ALA A 27 21.28 -11.77 -5.79
C ALA A 27 19.97 -11.24 -6.40
N LEU A 28 18.83 -11.59 -5.79
CA LEU A 28 17.52 -11.08 -6.20
C LEU A 28 17.44 -9.56 -6.06
N LEU A 29 17.87 -9.01 -4.92
CA LEU A 29 17.86 -7.56 -4.69
C LEU A 29 18.75 -6.81 -5.68
N ARG A 30 19.93 -7.32 -5.99
CA ARG A 30 20.82 -6.74 -7.03
C ARG A 30 20.17 -6.78 -8.41
N HIS A 31 19.53 -7.89 -8.76
CA HIS A 31 18.81 -8.02 -10.02
C HIS A 31 17.65 -7.05 -10.14
N LEU A 32 16.82 -6.94 -9.10
CA LEU A 32 15.72 -5.98 -9.05
C LEU A 32 16.22 -4.54 -9.08
N ALA A 33 17.29 -4.21 -8.34
CA ALA A 33 17.92 -2.90 -8.40
C ALA A 33 18.37 -2.54 -9.82
N GLY A 34 18.90 -3.49 -10.58
CA GLY A 34 19.28 -3.28 -11.98
C GLY A 34 18.07 -3.05 -12.90
N ILE A 35 16.94 -3.73 -12.66
CA ILE A 35 15.70 -3.52 -13.43
C ILE A 35 15.09 -2.14 -13.15
N PHE A 36 15.16 -1.68 -11.89
CA PHE A 36 14.58 -0.41 -11.43
C PHE A 36 15.59 0.74 -11.34
N ALA A 37 16.78 0.58 -11.92
CA ALA A 37 17.84 1.59 -11.86
C ALA A 37 17.47 2.89 -12.59
N GLU A 38 16.64 2.79 -13.64
CA GLU A 38 16.19 3.97 -14.38
C GLU A 38 14.91 4.53 -13.72
N PRO A 39 14.88 5.85 -13.42
CA PRO A 39 13.68 6.49 -12.89
C PRO A 39 12.49 6.29 -13.84
N ALA A 40 11.34 5.97 -13.27
CA ALA A 40 10.12 5.87 -14.04
C ALA A 40 9.75 7.22 -14.68
N ALA A 41 9.23 7.21 -15.90
CA ALA A 41 8.70 8.41 -16.52
C ALA A 41 7.67 9.07 -15.56
N HIS A 42 7.89 10.34 -15.25
CA HIS A 42 7.06 11.11 -14.30
C HIS A 42 7.17 10.68 -12.82
N GLU A 43 8.27 10.07 -12.39
CA GLU A 43 8.48 9.60 -11.01
C GLU A 43 8.11 10.64 -9.95
N ALA A 44 8.60 11.86 -10.05
CA ALA A 44 8.27 12.94 -9.11
C ALA A 44 6.76 13.19 -9.00
N LYS A 45 6.01 13.02 -10.09
CA LYS A 45 4.56 13.18 -10.11
C LYS A 45 3.86 11.97 -9.49
N ILE A 46 4.41 10.78 -9.69
CA ILE A 46 3.93 9.53 -9.07
C ILE A 46 4.08 9.65 -7.56
N LEU A 47 5.27 10.00 -7.07
CA LEU A 47 5.55 10.17 -5.64
C LEU A 47 4.65 11.22 -4.98
N ARG A 48 4.42 12.37 -5.64
CA ARG A 48 3.47 13.37 -5.14
C ARG A 48 2.03 12.86 -5.07
N CYS A 49 1.61 12.03 -6.05
CA CYS A 49 0.30 11.42 -6.04
C CYS A 49 0.17 10.40 -4.90
N GLU A 50 1.19 9.58 -4.68
CA GLU A 50 1.24 8.63 -3.56
C GLU A 50 1.15 9.34 -2.21
N GLN A 51 1.93 10.41 -2.02
CA GLN A 51 1.88 11.23 -0.81
C GLN A 51 0.50 11.83 -0.57
N ALA A 52 -0.14 12.37 -1.61
CA ALA A 52 -1.49 12.91 -1.51
C ALA A 52 -2.54 11.82 -1.22
N LEU A 53 -2.40 10.63 -1.80
CA LEU A 53 -3.33 9.51 -1.57
C LEU A 53 -3.27 8.98 -0.12
N VAL A 54 -2.10 8.98 0.52
CA VAL A 54 -1.97 8.52 1.92
C VAL A 54 -2.33 9.60 2.94
N ASP A 55 -2.42 10.85 2.53
CA ASP A 55 -2.86 11.94 3.40
C ASP A 55 -4.28 11.66 3.94
N PRO A 56 -4.47 11.57 5.28
CA PRO A 56 -5.77 11.33 5.87
C PRO A 56 -6.79 12.43 5.60
N HIS A 57 -6.34 13.62 5.21
CA HIS A 57 -7.21 14.77 4.88
C HIS A 57 -7.62 14.82 3.42
N MET A 58 -7.11 13.91 2.58
CA MET A 58 -7.48 13.83 1.17
C MET A 58 -8.80 13.06 1.00
N HIS A 59 -9.87 13.77 0.60
CA HIS A 59 -11.23 13.23 0.65
C HIS A 59 -11.86 12.99 -0.72
N SER A 60 -11.44 13.78 -1.72
CA SER A 60 -12.09 13.79 -3.02
C SER A 60 -11.10 13.76 -4.18
N VAL A 61 -11.59 13.28 -5.32
CA VAL A 61 -10.80 13.30 -6.56
C VAL A 61 -10.50 14.72 -7.02
N ALA A 62 -11.38 15.67 -6.70
CA ALA A 62 -11.18 17.08 -7.05
C ALA A 62 -10.00 17.69 -6.24
N GLU A 63 -9.94 17.42 -4.94
CA GLU A 63 -8.82 17.82 -4.10
C GLU A 63 -7.51 17.17 -4.56
N LEU A 64 -7.52 15.86 -4.84
CA LEU A 64 -6.37 15.13 -5.36
C LEU A 64 -5.87 15.73 -6.69
N ALA A 65 -6.78 16.02 -7.60
CA ALA A 65 -6.48 16.65 -8.87
C ALA A 65 -5.89 18.06 -8.68
N GLY A 66 -6.48 18.86 -7.78
CA GLY A 66 -5.97 20.17 -7.39
C GLY A 66 -4.57 20.14 -6.80
N ALA A 67 -4.30 19.22 -5.87
CA ALA A 67 -2.99 19.05 -5.24
C ALA A 67 -1.87 18.71 -6.25
N LEU A 68 -2.22 18.02 -7.35
CA LEU A 68 -1.28 17.69 -8.41
C LEU A 68 -1.28 18.68 -9.60
N GLY A 69 -2.12 19.71 -9.56
CA GLY A 69 -2.28 20.65 -10.66
C GLY A 69 -2.83 20.00 -11.93
N MET A 70 -3.72 19.03 -11.79
CA MET A 70 -4.30 18.28 -12.91
C MET A 70 -5.81 18.54 -13.06
N GLY A 71 -6.32 18.54 -14.29
CA GLY A 71 -7.75 18.43 -14.51
C GLY A 71 -8.25 17.00 -14.24
N MET A 72 -9.54 16.85 -13.91
CA MET A 72 -10.18 15.58 -13.55
C MET A 72 -9.91 14.45 -14.56
N ARG A 73 -10.11 14.73 -15.86
CA ARG A 73 -9.86 13.74 -16.92
C ARG A 73 -8.39 13.29 -17.01
N THR A 74 -7.46 14.21 -16.71
CA THR A 74 -6.02 13.90 -16.69
C THR A 74 -5.70 13.03 -15.49
N MET A 75 -6.29 13.33 -14.32
CA MET A 75 -6.16 12.54 -13.11
C MET A 75 -6.66 11.10 -13.31
N GLU A 76 -7.84 10.93 -13.93
CA GLU A 76 -8.38 9.60 -14.23
C GLU A 76 -7.41 8.79 -15.10
N ARG A 77 -6.91 9.38 -16.20
CA ARG A 77 -5.94 8.69 -17.06
C ARG A 77 -4.62 8.41 -16.38
N PHE A 78 -4.14 9.35 -15.56
CA PHE A 78 -2.89 9.20 -14.82
C PHE A 78 -2.98 8.03 -13.82
N CYS A 79 -4.02 8.03 -12.96
CA CYS A 79 -4.23 6.96 -12.00
C CYS A 79 -4.45 5.61 -12.67
N GLY A 80 -5.24 5.55 -13.74
CA GLY A 80 -5.44 4.32 -14.51
C GLY A 80 -4.15 3.76 -15.12
N ARG A 81 -3.25 4.64 -15.60
CA ARG A 81 -1.97 4.21 -16.18
C ARG A 81 -0.94 3.81 -15.13
N VAL A 82 -0.84 4.58 -14.04
CA VAL A 82 0.21 4.40 -13.02
C VAL A 82 -0.16 3.32 -12.02
N PHE A 83 -1.38 3.36 -11.51
CA PHE A 83 -1.83 2.47 -10.43
C PHE A 83 -2.78 1.37 -10.92
N GLY A 84 -3.25 1.42 -12.15
CA GLY A 84 -4.22 0.46 -12.69
C GLY A 84 -5.66 0.66 -12.21
N PHE A 85 -5.94 1.72 -11.44
CA PHE A 85 -7.23 1.97 -10.78
C PHE A 85 -7.67 3.42 -10.95
N SER A 86 -8.99 3.67 -10.84
CA SER A 86 -9.51 5.04 -10.81
C SER A 86 -9.08 5.75 -9.51
N PRO A 87 -8.92 7.10 -9.53
CA PRO A 87 -8.59 7.86 -8.34
C PRO A 87 -9.63 7.71 -7.23
N GLN A 88 -10.91 7.60 -7.58
CA GLN A 88 -11.98 7.34 -6.62
C GLN A 88 -11.79 6.01 -5.89
N LEU A 89 -11.41 4.94 -6.60
CA LEU A 89 -11.15 3.64 -5.99
C LEU A 89 -9.92 3.68 -5.09
N LEU A 90 -8.87 4.39 -5.48
CA LEU A 90 -7.66 4.56 -4.67
C LEU A 90 -7.97 5.26 -3.34
N LEU A 91 -8.73 6.35 -3.35
CA LEU A 91 -9.17 7.05 -2.14
C LEU A 91 -10.05 6.15 -1.26
N CYS A 92 -10.98 5.41 -1.87
CA CYS A 92 -11.83 4.46 -1.17
C CYS A 92 -11.01 3.37 -0.46
N ARG A 93 -9.99 2.81 -1.13
CA ARG A 93 -9.08 1.82 -0.55
C ARG A 93 -8.27 2.38 0.61
N GLN A 94 -7.76 3.61 0.51
CA GLN A 94 -7.00 4.24 1.59
C GLN A 94 -7.86 4.43 2.84
N ARG A 95 -9.08 4.93 2.69
CA ARG A 95 -10.04 5.05 3.78
C ARG A 95 -10.35 3.70 4.43
N PHE A 96 -10.58 2.67 3.61
CA PHE A 96 -10.83 1.32 4.10
C PHE A 96 -9.63 0.77 4.88
N ILE A 97 -8.42 0.93 4.36
CA ILE A 97 -7.19 0.43 5.00
C ILE A 97 -6.93 1.13 6.33
N ARG A 98 -7.19 2.43 6.46
CA ARG A 98 -7.07 3.14 7.75
C ARG A 98 -8.02 2.56 8.81
N SER A 99 -9.27 2.25 8.43
CA SER A 99 -10.22 1.60 9.35
C SER A 99 -9.79 0.18 9.72
N LEU A 100 -9.32 -0.61 8.76
CA LEU A 100 -8.82 -1.96 9.00
C LEU A 100 -7.58 -1.96 9.89
N ALA A 101 -6.68 -1.00 9.70
CA ALA A 101 -5.47 -0.86 10.50
C ALA A 101 -5.79 -0.62 11.98
N LYS A 102 -6.75 0.24 12.30
CA LYS A 102 -7.20 0.47 13.67
C LYS A 102 -7.72 -0.82 14.32
N PHE A 103 -8.52 -1.60 13.59
CA PHE A 103 -9.00 -2.89 14.08
C PHE A 103 -7.86 -3.91 14.30
N MET A 104 -6.87 -3.95 13.40
CA MET A 104 -5.73 -4.86 13.55
C MET A 104 -4.84 -4.52 14.74
N LEU A 105 -4.72 -3.24 15.10
CA LEU A 105 -3.97 -2.79 16.26
C LEU A 105 -4.70 -3.06 17.57
N ASP A 106 -6.02 -2.97 17.56
CA ASP A 106 -6.86 -3.23 18.73
C ASP A 106 -8.17 -3.95 18.33
N PRO A 107 -8.15 -5.29 18.27
CA PRO A 107 -9.34 -6.08 17.90
C PRO A 107 -10.47 -6.03 18.93
N SER A 108 -10.25 -5.43 20.12
CA SER A 108 -11.31 -5.24 21.13
C SER A 108 -12.27 -4.10 20.78
N LEU A 109 -11.86 -3.20 19.88
CA LEU A 109 -12.67 -2.10 19.42
C LEU A 109 -13.87 -2.60 18.59
N LYS A 110 -15.00 -1.94 18.74
CA LYS A 110 -16.13 -2.14 17.83
C LYS A 110 -15.78 -1.52 16.45
N TRP A 111 -16.28 -2.10 15.38
CA TRP A 111 -16.04 -1.57 14.02
C TRP A 111 -16.42 -0.09 13.89
N ILE A 112 -17.46 0.37 14.60
CA ILE A 112 -17.87 1.77 14.57
C ILE A 112 -16.77 2.71 15.11
N ASP A 113 -16.00 2.26 16.08
CA ASP A 113 -14.91 3.03 16.71
C ASP A 113 -13.65 3.05 15.83
N THR A 114 -13.54 2.12 14.87
CA THR A 114 -12.41 2.03 13.93
C THR A 114 -12.66 2.78 12.64
N LEU A 115 -13.89 3.25 12.39
CA LEU A 115 -14.23 3.91 11.14
C LEU A 115 -13.34 5.13 10.88
N ASP A 116 -12.87 5.23 9.65
CA ASP A 116 -12.28 6.48 9.17
C ASP A 116 -13.34 7.59 9.17
N THR A 117 -12.93 8.80 9.51
CA THR A 117 -13.82 9.96 9.65
C THR A 117 -14.60 10.32 8.38
N HIS A 118 -14.18 9.80 7.24
CA HIS A 118 -14.79 10.03 5.92
C HIS A 118 -15.81 8.97 5.52
N TYR A 119 -16.15 8.04 6.41
CA TYR A 119 -17.36 7.24 6.25
C TYR A 119 -18.57 8.01 6.76
N HIS A 120 -19.55 8.21 5.90
CA HIS A 120 -20.80 8.91 6.26
C HIS A 120 -21.61 8.09 7.25
N ASP A 121 -21.61 6.76 7.10
CA ASP A 121 -22.34 5.84 7.95
C ASP A 121 -21.71 4.44 7.95
N GLN A 122 -22.19 3.60 8.86
CA GLN A 122 -21.75 2.22 8.96
C GLN A 122 -22.10 1.40 7.70
N ALA A 123 -23.21 1.68 7.05
CA ALA A 123 -23.63 0.94 5.86
C ALA A 123 -22.68 1.19 4.68
N HIS A 124 -22.14 2.40 4.56
CA HIS A 124 -21.10 2.74 3.60
C HIS A 124 -19.83 1.91 3.84
N PHE A 125 -19.37 1.85 5.10
CA PHE A 125 -18.22 1.02 5.48
C PHE A 125 -18.45 -0.47 5.19
N VAL A 126 -19.63 -1.02 5.55
CA VAL A 126 -19.96 -2.43 5.29
C VAL A 126 -19.95 -2.75 3.81
N ARG A 127 -20.41 -1.84 2.94
CA ARG A 127 -20.35 -2.02 1.48
C ARG A 127 -18.91 -2.08 0.98
N ASP A 128 -18.05 -1.15 1.43
CA ASP A 128 -16.63 -1.13 1.09
C ASP A 128 -15.93 -2.37 1.63
N PHE A 129 -16.24 -2.77 2.87
CA PHE A 129 -15.66 -3.97 3.47
C PHE A 129 -15.96 -5.22 2.64
N LYS A 130 -17.22 -5.44 2.28
CA LYS A 130 -17.62 -6.56 1.41
C LYS A 130 -16.97 -6.49 0.04
N ARG A 131 -16.81 -5.29 -0.51
CA ARG A 131 -16.15 -5.10 -1.79
C ARG A 131 -14.68 -5.52 -1.77
N PHE A 132 -13.93 -5.20 -0.71
CA PHE A 132 -12.50 -5.47 -0.62
C PHE A 132 -12.16 -6.82 0.00
N MET A 133 -12.95 -7.27 0.97
CA MET A 133 -12.68 -8.49 1.73
C MET A 133 -13.59 -9.66 1.35
N THR A 134 -14.60 -9.46 0.50
CA THR A 134 -15.60 -10.46 0.07
C THR A 134 -16.47 -11.03 1.19
N MET A 135 -16.36 -10.52 2.40
CA MET A 135 -17.11 -10.92 3.60
C MET A 135 -17.52 -9.71 4.43
N SER A 136 -18.38 -9.90 5.42
CA SER A 136 -18.78 -8.81 6.33
C SER A 136 -17.70 -8.53 7.39
N PRO A 137 -17.70 -7.32 8.01
CA PRO A 137 -16.82 -7.01 9.14
C PRO A 137 -16.95 -8.01 10.29
N SER A 138 -18.18 -8.45 10.61
CA SER A 138 -18.44 -9.39 11.69
C SER A 138 -17.93 -10.81 11.39
N GLU A 139 -17.98 -11.25 10.15
CA GLU A 139 -17.37 -12.52 9.72
C GLU A 139 -15.86 -12.42 9.82
N TYR A 140 -15.28 -11.35 9.33
CA TYR A 140 -13.83 -11.09 9.38
C TYR A 140 -13.31 -11.09 10.81
N ALA A 141 -13.98 -10.41 11.74
CA ALA A 141 -13.57 -10.32 13.14
C ALA A 141 -13.53 -11.67 13.88
N ARG A 142 -14.22 -12.69 13.38
CA ARG A 142 -14.19 -14.04 13.98
C ARG A 142 -13.01 -14.89 13.51
N LEU A 143 -12.33 -14.45 12.46
CA LEU A 143 -11.17 -15.16 11.91
C LEU A 143 -9.90 -14.76 12.66
N PRO A 144 -8.95 -15.69 12.87
CA PRO A 144 -7.64 -15.34 13.39
C PRO A 144 -6.81 -14.61 12.32
N HIS A 145 -6.14 -13.52 12.71
CA HIS A 145 -5.31 -12.71 11.79
C HIS A 145 -3.86 -12.58 12.29
N PRO A 146 -3.16 -13.67 12.66
CA PRO A 146 -1.86 -13.57 13.34
C PRO A 146 -0.80 -12.86 12.50
N ILE A 147 -0.73 -13.14 11.21
CA ILE A 147 0.26 -12.53 10.31
C ILE A 147 -0.05 -11.04 10.09
N LEU A 148 -1.31 -10.71 9.79
CA LEU A 148 -1.68 -9.34 9.50
C LEU A 148 -1.60 -8.45 10.74
N ALA A 149 -1.99 -8.95 11.90
CA ALA A 149 -1.85 -8.24 13.17
C ALA A 149 -0.37 -8.01 13.53
N ALA A 150 0.48 -9.04 13.44
CA ALA A 150 1.91 -8.90 13.66
C ALA A 150 2.55 -7.90 12.71
N ALA A 151 2.20 -7.94 11.42
CA ALA A 151 2.68 -6.99 10.43
C ALA A 151 2.22 -5.55 10.72
N ALA A 152 0.96 -5.35 11.15
CA ALA A 152 0.44 -4.04 11.52
C ALA A 152 1.19 -3.43 12.72
N HIS A 153 1.42 -4.23 13.78
CA HIS A 153 2.17 -3.79 14.95
C HIS A 153 3.66 -3.51 14.62
N ALA A 154 4.31 -4.39 13.87
CA ALA A 154 5.70 -4.18 13.46
C ALA A 154 5.86 -2.92 12.61
N ARG A 155 4.92 -2.68 11.70
CA ARG A 155 4.92 -1.49 10.86
C ARG A 155 4.63 -0.22 11.66
N MET A 156 3.69 -0.25 12.60
CA MET A 156 3.43 0.86 13.50
C MET A 156 4.69 1.25 14.29
N ALA A 157 5.43 0.26 14.80
CA ALA A 157 6.66 0.49 15.57
C ALA A 157 7.78 1.13 14.72
N VAL A 158 7.87 0.80 13.43
CA VAL A 158 8.95 1.27 12.53
C VAL A 158 8.57 2.54 11.78
N ALA A 159 7.36 2.61 11.26
CA ALA A 159 6.91 3.67 10.35
C ALA A 159 5.91 4.65 10.96
N GLY A 160 5.43 4.39 12.19
CA GLY A 160 4.37 5.18 12.84
C GLY A 160 2.97 4.97 12.24
N GLU A 161 2.83 4.02 11.32
CA GLU A 161 1.58 3.72 10.63
C GLU A 161 1.39 2.21 10.48
N ALA A 162 0.20 1.71 10.83
CA ALA A 162 -0.06 0.28 10.87
C ALA A 162 -0.15 -0.38 9.48
N MET A 163 -0.83 0.26 8.55
CA MET A 163 -1.05 -0.26 7.20
C MET A 163 -1.15 0.87 6.17
N GLN A 164 -0.45 0.70 5.05
CA GLN A 164 -0.59 1.54 3.86
C GLN A 164 -0.43 0.67 2.61
N VAL A 165 -1.20 0.97 1.57
CA VAL A 165 -1.03 0.34 0.25
C VAL A 165 0.13 0.99 -0.50
N LEU A 166 0.31 2.30 -0.30
CA LEU A 166 1.37 3.10 -0.90
C LEU A 166 2.33 3.53 0.19
N HIS A 167 3.62 3.46 -0.07
CA HIS A 167 4.65 3.90 0.87
C HIS A 167 4.83 5.41 0.81
N SER A 168 4.92 6.07 1.96
CA SER A 168 5.41 7.45 2.01
C SER A 168 6.94 7.42 1.88
N PRO A 169 7.53 8.02 0.85
CA PRO A 169 8.99 8.04 0.67
C PRO A 169 9.76 8.66 1.82
N ALA A 170 9.14 9.58 2.56
CA ALA A 170 9.79 10.26 3.68
C ALA A 170 10.06 9.35 4.90
N ALA A 171 9.34 8.24 5.05
CA ALA A 171 9.57 7.30 6.16
C ALA A 171 10.80 6.41 5.96
N GLN A 172 11.24 6.19 4.72
CA GLN A 172 12.39 5.33 4.41
C GLN A 172 13.75 6.01 4.68
N VAL A 173 13.83 7.34 4.62
CA VAL A 173 15.08 8.07 4.83
C VAL A 173 15.52 8.04 6.30
N LYS A 174 14.60 7.93 7.25
CA LYS A 174 14.92 7.87 8.69
C LYS A 174 15.39 6.50 9.19
N ALA A 175 15.09 5.42 8.47
CA ALA A 175 15.44 4.06 8.90
C ALA A 175 16.87 3.65 8.48
N ASN A 176 17.49 4.33 7.52
CA ASN A 176 18.81 4.01 6.96
C ASN A 176 19.92 5.02 7.32
N GLY A 177 19.73 5.85 8.35
CA GLY A 177 20.80 6.68 8.88
C GLY A 177 21.88 5.80 9.51
N PRO A 178 23.20 6.08 9.26
CA PRO A 178 24.27 5.29 9.83
C PRO A 178 24.20 5.38 11.35
N LYS A 179 24.15 4.21 12.00
CA LYS A 179 24.43 4.12 13.44
C LYS A 179 25.92 4.45 13.62
N ALA A 180 26.17 5.60 14.20
CA ALA A 180 27.49 5.94 14.70
C ALA A 180 27.86 5.06 15.89
#